data_ef09cf0074d548a510be747eec52c6f0
#
_entry.id   ef09cf0074d548a510be747eec52c6f0
#
_cell.length_a   1.000
_cell.length_b   1.000
_cell.length_c   1.000
_cell.angle_alpha   90.00
_cell.angle_beta   90.00
_cell.angle_gamma   90.00
#
_symmetry.space_group_name_H-M   'P 1'
#
loop_
_entity.id
_entity.type
_entity.pdbx_description
1 polymer ?
#
loop_
_entity_poly.entity_id
_entity_poly.type
_entity_poly.pdbx_seq_one_letter_code
_entity_poly.pdbx_strand_id
1 'polypeptide(L)'
;MKSISIMQPHFFPWFGYFELIKNSDLFIFLDDIEFPHRSYVNRVKFQFQNKIDWLSLPIKRDSNKLIKDVKLFNKKENFELLKKKISYSLKKNKNYHLVDRILNEIPIEEIFTINEFNKFTIKAIASIIFKKKIKFLDYAGRLQ
;
A
#
# COMPACT_ATOMS: atom_id res chain seq x y z
N MET A 1 -17.03 -23.40 -0.72
CA MET A 1 -16.01 -23.08 -1.76
C MET A 1 -15.11 -22.01 -1.20
N LYS A 2 -13.82 -22.17 -1.26
CA LYS A 2 -12.86 -21.14 -0.81
C LYS A 2 -12.64 -20.14 -1.93
N SER A 3 -12.76 -18.86 -1.64
CA SER A 3 -12.50 -17.76 -2.58
C SER A 3 -11.06 -17.28 -2.45
N ILE A 4 -10.39 -17.11 -3.58
CA ILE A 4 -9.01 -16.62 -3.65
C ILE A 4 -8.99 -15.38 -4.53
N SER A 5 -8.36 -14.31 -4.05
CA SER A 5 -8.07 -13.13 -4.85
C SER A 5 -6.58 -12.91 -4.97
N ILE A 6 -6.13 -12.49 -6.14
CA ILE A 6 -4.72 -12.23 -6.46
C ILE A 6 -4.63 -10.82 -7.02
N MET A 7 -3.83 -9.95 -6.41
CA MET A 7 -3.65 -8.57 -6.84
C MET A 7 -2.25 -8.07 -6.55
N GLN A 8 -1.76 -7.15 -7.39
CA GLN A 8 -0.54 -6.39 -7.11
C GLN A 8 -0.69 -5.60 -5.81
N PRO A 9 0.35 -5.45 -5.00
CA PRO A 9 0.32 -4.58 -3.83
C PRO A 9 0.29 -3.11 -4.26
N HIS A 10 -0.86 -2.45 -4.18
CA HIS A 10 -1.04 -1.05 -4.53
C HIS A 10 -0.72 -0.11 -3.37
N PHE A 11 -0.25 1.08 -3.71
CA PHE A 11 -0.01 2.17 -2.76
C PHE A 11 -1.33 2.83 -2.36
N PHE A 12 -1.72 2.73 -1.09
CA PHE A 12 -3.01 3.19 -0.56
C PHE A 12 -4.18 2.89 -1.50
N PRO A 13 -4.56 1.61 -1.65
CA PRO A 13 -5.54 1.20 -2.64
C PRO A 13 -6.91 1.85 -2.43
N TRP A 14 -7.67 1.96 -3.52
CA TRP A 14 -9.05 2.40 -3.49
C TRP A 14 -9.98 1.36 -2.83
N PHE A 15 -11.20 1.78 -2.50
CA PHE A 15 -12.15 0.97 -1.71
C PHE A 15 -12.42 -0.43 -2.31
N GLY A 16 -12.57 -0.54 -3.64
CA GLY A 16 -12.84 -1.84 -4.29
C GLY A 16 -11.73 -2.88 -4.10
N TYR A 17 -10.49 -2.45 -3.87
CA TYR A 17 -9.40 -3.36 -3.52
C TYR A 17 -9.66 -4.03 -2.16
N PHE A 18 -10.17 -3.26 -1.19
CA PHE A 18 -10.52 -3.79 0.13
C PHE A 18 -11.79 -4.65 0.09
N GLU A 19 -12.74 -4.39 -0.81
CA GLU A 19 -13.88 -5.28 -1.05
C GLU A 19 -13.43 -6.65 -1.58
N LEU A 20 -12.43 -6.71 -2.47
CA LEU A 20 -11.83 -7.99 -2.88
C LEU A 20 -11.22 -8.73 -1.68
N ILE A 21 -10.46 -8.03 -0.84
CA ILE A 21 -9.87 -8.62 0.37
C ILE A 21 -10.97 -9.17 1.28
N LYS A 22 -12.01 -8.40 1.53
CA LYS A 22 -13.14 -8.78 2.40
C LYS A 22 -13.84 -10.05 1.93
N ASN A 23 -14.03 -10.19 0.63
CA ASN A 23 -14.77 -11.29 0.01
C ASN A 23 -13.89 -12.52 -0.28
N SER A 24 -12.61 -12.48 0.12
CA SER A 24 -11.66 -13.57 -0.07
C SER A 24 -11.43 -14.35 1.22
N ASP A 25 -11.30 -15.67 1.11
CA ASP A 25 -10.77 -16.51 2.19
C ASP A 25 -9.23 -16.46 2.22
N LEU A 26 -8.64 -16.21 1.06
CA LEU A 26 -7.21 -16.06 0.86
C LEU A 26 -6.93 -14.92 -0.11
N PHE A 27 -6.10 -13.98 0.30
CA PHE A 27 -5.62 -12.90 -0.56
C PHE A 27 -4.13 -13.05 -0.83
N ILE A 28 -3.75 -13.10 -2.11
CA ILE A 28 -2.37 -13.28 -2.56
C ILE A 28 -1.86 -11.98 -3.17
N PHE A 29 -0.71 -11.52 -2.70
CA PHE A 29 -0.01 -10.40 -3.31
C PHE A 29 0.81 -10.87 -4.51
N LEU A 30 0.47 -10.37 -5.70
CA LEU A 30 1.20 -10.63 -6.94
C LEU A 30 2.36 -9.62 -7.06
N ASP A 31 3.52 -9.97 -6.55
CA ASP A 31 4.68 -9.08 -6.45
C ASP A 31 5.93 -9.54 -7.21
N ASP A 32 5.89 -10.72 -7.81
CA ASP A 32 6.96 -11.30 -8.63
C ASP A 32 6.79 -11.05 -10.14
N ILE A 33 6.08 -9.99 -10.48
CA ILE A 33 5.92 -9.50 -11.85
C ILE A 33 6.70 -8.21 -12.03
N GLU A 34 6.98 -7.85 -13.29
CA GLU A 34 7.66 -6.61 -13.64
C GLU A 34 6.90 -5.39 -13.10
N PHE A 35 7.66 -4.42 -12.58
CA PHE A 35 7.08 -3.18 -12.06
C PHE A 35 6.44 -2.38 -13.22
N PRO A 36 5.12 -2.20 -13.20
CA PRO A 36 4.44 -1.53 -14.29
C PRO A 36 4.67 -0.02 -14.27
N HIS A 37 5.08 0.54 -15.41
CA HIS A 37 5.24 1.98 -15.54
C HIS A 37 3.92 2.73 -15.31
N ARG A 38 3.99 3.87 -14.60
CA ARG A 38 2.83 4.73 -14.33
C ARG A 38 1.66 4.03 -13.61
N SER A 39 1.96 3.07 -12.77
CA SER A 39 0.97 2.27 -12.04
C SER A 39 0.61 2.84 -10.67
N TYR A 40 -0.37 2.21 -10.03
CA TYR A 40 -0.77 2.48 -8.65
C TYR A 40 0.12 1.78 -7.60
N VAL A 41 1.24 1.20 -7.99
CA VAL A 41 2.14 0.53 -7.05
C VAL A 41 2.90 1.51 -6.16
N ASN A 42 3.28 2.70 -6.68
CA ASN A 42 3.98 3.70 -5.87
C ASN A 42 3.30 5.07 -5.80
N ARG A 43 2.08 5.19 -6.32
CA ARG A 43 1.33 6.45 -6.31
C ARG A 43 -0.17 6.22 -6.38
N VAL A 44 -0.92 7.20 -5.89
CA VAL A 44 -2.39 7.23 -5.95
C VAL A 44 -2.86 8.66 -6.20
N LYS A 45 -4.03 8.83 -6.84
CA LYS A 45 -4.70 10.13 -6.91
C LYS A 45 -5.26 10.46 -5.53
N PHE A 46 -4.94 11.64 -5.05
CA PHE A 46 -5.33 12.11 -3.73
C PHE A 46 -5.86 13.54 -3.80
N GLN A 47 -6.88 13.83 -3.00
CA GLN A 47 -7.47 15.16 -2.96
C GLN A 47 -6.73 16.03 -1.95
N PHE A 48 -6.07 17.09 -2.46
CA PHE A 48 -5.46 18.13 -1.68
C PHE A 48 -6.37 19.38 -1.75
N GLN A 49 -7.07 19.69 -0.67
CA GLN A 49 -8.07 20.76 -0.66
C GLN A 49 -9.09 20.56 -1.80
N ASN A 50 -9.11 21.50 -2.78
CA ASN A 50 -10.02 21.46 -3.93
C ASN A 50 -9.36 20.91 -5.22
N LYS A 51 -8.14 20.37 -5.15
CA LYS A 51 -7.40 19.82 -6.30
C LYS A 51 -7.11 18.35 -6.11
N ILE A 52 -7.19 17.60 -7.20
CA ILE A 52 -6.74 16.21 -7.24
C ILE A 52 -5.32 16.19 -7.80
N ASP A 53 -4.39 15.61 -7.07
CA ASP A 53 -3.00 15.45 -7.47
C ASP A 53 -2.50 14.05 -7.10
N TRP A 54 -1.28 13.72 -7.53
CA TRP A 54 -0.64 12.47 -7.19
C TRP A 54 0.02 12.52 -5.81
N LEU A 55 -0.36 11.59 -4.97
CA LEU A 55 0.37 11.23 -3.76
C LEU A 55 1.26 10.05 -4.10
N SER A 56 2.55 10.17 -3.88
CA SER A 56 3.52 9.13 -4.24
C SER A 56 4.59 8.95 -3.18
N LEU A 57 5.14 7.74 -3.11
CA LEU A 57 6.37 7.46 -2.38
C LEU A 57 7.47 7.18 -3.43
N PRO A 58 8.53 8.02 -3.49
CA PRO A 58 9.59 7.88 -4.46
C PRO A 58 10.34 6.56 -4.37
N ILE A 59 10.65 6.00 -5.52
CA ILE A 59 11.38 4.73 -5.67
C ILE A 59 12.68 4.95 -6.44
N LYS A 60 13.64 4.06 -6.24
CA LYS A 60 14.84 4.01 -7.07
C LYS A 60 14.46 3.50 -8.45
N ARG A 61 14.81 4.29 -9.48
CA ARG A 61 14.58 3.91 -10.88
C ARG A 61 15.69 2.95 -11.31
N ASP A 62 15.38 1.69 -11.29
CA ASP A 62 16.19 0.65 -11.93
C ASP A 62 15.30 -0.03 -12.97
N SER A 63 15.81 -0.20 -14.19
CA SER A 63 15.08 -0.88 -15.27
C SER A 63 14.84 -2.34 -14.93
N ASN A 64 13.68 -2.85 -15.32
CA ASN A 64 13.32 -4.28 -15.33
C ASN A 64 13.38 -5.00 -13.96
N LYS A 65 12.93 -4.33 -12.89
CA LYS A 65 12.79 -4.97 -11.58
C LYS A 65 11.38 -5.49 -11.35
N LEU A 66 11.31 -6.59 -10.62
CA LEU A 66 10.05 -7.10 -10.09
C LEU A 66 9.54 -6.18 -8.98
N ILE A 67 8.22 -6.10 -8.79
CA ILE A 67 7.60 -5.24 -7.76
C ILE A 67 8.26 -5.47 -6.40
N LYS A 68 8.52 -6.74 -6.03
CA LYS A 68 9.14 -7.10 -4.75
C LYS A 68 10.54 -6.54 -4.52
N ASP A 69 11.27 -6.18 -5.60
CA ASP A 69 12.67 -5.77 -5.54
C ASP A 69 12.87 -4.25 -5.67
N VAL A 70 11.78 -3.49 -5.94
CA VAL A 70 11.85 -2.05 -6.14
C VAL A 70 12.07 -1.31 -4.82
N LYS A 71 13.25 -0.73 -4.65
CA LYS A 71 13.66 -0.04 -3.43
C LYS A 71 13.08 1.37 -3.33
N LEU A 72 12.78 1.79 -2.11
CA LEU A 72 12.43 3.17 -1.80
C LEU A 72 13.64 4.10 -1.96
N PHE A 73 13.38 5.33 -2.38
CA PHE A 73 14.38 6.39 -2.48
C PHE A 73 14.21 7.35 -1.30
N ASN A 74 15.32 7.67 -0.59
CA ASN A 74 15.34 8.57 0.57
C ASN A 74 14.11 8.34 1.50
N LYS A 75 13.92 7.09 1.91
CA LYS A 75 12.68 6.59 2.52
C LYS A 75 12.22 7.41 3.73
N LYS A 76 13.12 7.79 4.64
CA LYS A 76 12.79 8.56 5.84
C LYS A 76 12.22 9.93 5.51
N GLU A 77 12.96 10.71 4.73
CA GLU A 77 12.60 12.06 4.33
C GLU A 77 11.29 12.07 3.52
N ASN A 78 11.20 11.19 2.52
CA ASN A 78 10.00 11.08 1.68
C ASN A 78 8.78 10.59 2.45
N PHE A 79 8.97 9.72 3.44
CA PHE A 79 7.88 9.28 4.29
C PHE A 79 7.38 10.40 5.22
N GLU A 80 8.27 11.20 5.80
CA GLU A 80 7.87 12.38 6.58
C GLU A 80 7.10 13.42 5.72
N LEU A 81 7.54 13.65 4.50
CA LEU A 81 6.81 14.50 3.55
C LEU A 81 5.42 13.93 3.21
N LEU A 82 5.34 12.60 3.01
CA LEU A 82 4.08 11.90 2.78
C LEU A 82 3.11 12.08 3.95
N LYS A 83 3.57 11.87 5.18
CA LYS A 83 2.77 12.07 6.40
C LYS A 83 2.23 13.50 6.49
N LYS A 84 3.08 14.49 6.25
CA LYS A 84 2.68 15.91 6.25
C LYS A 84 1.58 16.20 5.23
N LYS A 85 1.71 15.69 4.00
CA LYS A 85 0.71 15.86 2.94
C LYS A 85 -0.63 15.22 3.32
N ILE A 86 -0.62 13.99 3.83
CA ILE A 86 -1.83 13.28 4.27
C ILE A 86 -2.48 14.02 5.45
N SER A 87 -1.69 14.41 6.46
CA SER A 87 -2.16 15.16 7.62
C SER A 87 -2.82 16.46 7.21
N TYR A 88 -2.17 17.24 6.36
CA TYR A 88 -2.71 18.53 5.90
C TYR A 88 -4.09 18.39 5.24
N SER A 89 -4.28 17.33 4.46
CA SER A 89 -5.54 17.10 3.74
C SER A 89 -6.64 16.47 4.59
N LEU A 90 -6.29 15.59 5.52
CA LEU A 90 -7.25 14.77 6.26
C LEU A 90 -7.45 15.17 7.72
N LYS A 91 -6.64 16.09 8.28
CA LYS A 91 -6.65 16.45 9.70
C LYS A 91 -8.03 16.86 10.24
N LYS A 92 -8.86 17.47 9.40
CA LYS A 92 -10.23 17.89 9.78
C LYS A 92 -11.25 16.74 9.70
N ASN A 93 -10.88 15.58 9.18
CA ASN A 93 -11.78 14.43 9.08
C ASN A 93 -11.92 13.77 10.45
N LYS A 94 -13.16 13.41 10.83
CA LYS A 94 -13.47 12.78 12.12
C LYS A 94 -12.71 11.48 12.37
N ASN A 95 -12.35 10.76 11.32
CA ASN A 95 -11.64 9.47 11.40
C ASN A 95 -10.11 9.63 11.22
N TYR A 96 -9.59 10.85 11.19
CA TYR A 96 -8.16 11.10 10.97
C TYR A 96 -7.27 10.37 12.00
N HIS A 97 -7.73 10.20 13.24
CA HIS A 97 -7.00 9.48 14.28
C HIS A 97 -6.65 8.03 13.89
N LEU A 98 -7.47 7.38 13.04
CA LEU A 98 -7.17 6.04 12.51
C LEU A 98 -6.05 6.08 11.48
N VAL A 99 -6.08 7.09 10.61
CA VAL A 99 -5.03 7.33 9.60
C VAL A 99 -3.71 7.64 10.29
N ASP A 100 -3.72 8.55 11.25
CA ASP A 100 -2.54 8.94 12.02
C ASP A 100 -1.91 7.75 12.75
N ARG A 101 -2.73 6.90 13.36
CA ARG A 101 -2.27 5.66 13.99
C ARG A 101 -1.54 4.77 13.00
N ILE A 102 -2.14 4.49 11.83
CA ILE A 102 -1.50 3.64 10.81
C ILE A 102 -0.16 4.24 10.37
N LEU A 103 -0.13 5.55 10.08
CA LEU A 103 1.10 6.21 9.62
C LEU A 103 2.21 6.17 10.67
N ASN A 104 1.88 6.25 11.95
CA ASN A 104 2.85 6.18 13.03
C ASN A 104 3.30 4.74 13.37
N GLU A 105 2.50 3.73 13.03
CA GLU A 105 2.84 2.32 13.18
C GLU A 105 3.73 1.78 12.04
N ILE A 106 3.88 2.52 10.92
CA ILE A 106 4.74 2.08 9.79
C ILE A 106 6.20 2.05 10.22
N PRO A 107 6.86 0.89 10.25
CA PRO A 107 8.26 0.76 10.66
C PRO A 107 9.20 1.16 9.50
N ILE A 108 9.22 2.43 9.13
CA ILE A 108 9.93 2.91 7.92
C ILE A 108 11.42 2.60 7.93
N GLU A 109 12.02 2.45 9.11
CA GLU A 109 13.43 2.08 9.23
C GLU A 109 13.70 0.65 8.74
N GLU A 110 12.75 -0.25 8.94
CA GLU A 110 12.84 -1.67 8.58
C GLU A 110 12.32 -1.96 7.17
N ILE A 111 11.59 -1.01 6.56
CA ILE A 111 11.04 -1.13 5.21
C ILE A 111 12.06 -0.62 4.19
N PHE A 112 12.38 -1.43 3.18
CA PHE A 112 13.34 -1.09 2.13
C PHE A 112 12.72 -0.99 0.74
N THR A 113 11.62 -1.70 0.49
CA THR A 113 10.96 -1.76 -0.80
C THR A 113 9.56 -1.16 -0.75
N ILE A 114 9.06 -0.71 -1.93
CA ILE A 114 7.66 -0.27 -2.05
C ILE A 114 6.68 -1.42 -1.80
N ASN A 115 7.08 -2.64 -2.11
CA ASN A 115 6.30 -3.85 -1.84
C ASN A 115 6.05 -4.05 -0.34
N GLU A 116 7.10 -3.98 0.48
CA GLU A 116 6.99 -4.09 1.94
C GLU A 116 6.09 -2.99 2.52
N PHE A 117 6.27 -1.74 2.05
CA PHE A 117 5.44 -0.61 2.45
C PHE A 117 3.95 -0.86 2.14
N ASN A 118 3.64 -1.27 0.91
CA ASN A 118 2.28 -1.49 0.46
C ASN A 118 1.62 -2.65 1.21
N LYS A 119 2.31 -3.76 1.38
CA LYS A 119 1.79 -4.91 2.14
C LYS A 119 1.50 -4.56 3.59
N PHE A 120 2.39 -3.81 4.23
CA PHE A 120 2.17 -3.34 5.60
C PHE A 120 0.91 -2.47 5.69
N THR A 121 0.83 -1.42 4.86
CA THR A 121 -0.30 -0.48 4.90
C THR A 121 -1.63 -1.15 4.54
N ILE A 122 -1.66 -2.04 3.55
CA ILE A 122 -2.87 -2.78 3.17
C ILE A 122 -3.35 -3.66 4.34
N LYS A 123 -2.44 -4.43 4.96
CA LYS A 123 -2.77 -5.29 6.10
C LYS A 123 -3.26 -4.47 7.30
N ALA A 124 -2.62 -3.33 7.60
CA ALA A 124 -3.00 -2.43 8.69
C ALA A 124 -4.39 -1.83 8.46
N ILE A 125 -4.67 -1.32 7.26
CA ILE A 125 -5.98 -0.78 6.90
C ILE A 125 -7.05 -1.87 6.97
N ALA A 126 -6.80 -3.04 6.38
CA ALA A 126 -7.73 -4.16 6.40
C ALA A 126 -8.08 -4.60 7.83
N SER A 127 -7.11 -4.60 8.75
CA SER A 127 -7.34 -4.96 10.16
C SER A 127 -8.25 -3.97 10.90
N ILE A 128 -8.24 -2.70 10.49
CA ILE A 128 -9.11 -1.67 11.07
C ILE A 128 -10.53 -1.73 10.49
N ILE A 129 -10.62 -1.94 9.18
CA ILE A 129 -11.91 -1.93 8.48
C ILE A 129 -12.70 -3.21 8.74
N PHE A 130 -12.01 -4.36 8.80
CA PHE A 130 -12.67 -5.65 8.88
C PHE A 130 -12.46 -6.31 10.24
N LYS A 131 -13.57 -6.80 10.83
CA LYS A 131 -13.52 -7.62 12.05
C LYS A 131 -13.11 -9.08 11.77
N LYS A 132 -13.01 -9.47 10.50
CA LYS A 132 -12.66 -10.82 10.05
C LYS A 132 -11.14 -10.97 9.96
N LYS A 133 -10.61 -12.10 10.44
CA LYS A 133 -9.20 -12.46 10.20
C LYS A 133 -9.04 -12.88 8.75
N ILE A 134 -8.23 -12.15 7.99
CA ILE A 134 -7.94 -12.40 6.59
C ILE A 134 -6.59 -13.09 6.47
N LYS A 135 -6.52 -14.12 5.64
CA LYS A 135 -5.28 -14.80 5.34
C LYS A 135 -4.62 -14.16 4.13
N PHE A 136 -3.42 -13.61 4.34
CA PHE A 136 -2.58 -13.06 3.28
C PHE A 136 -1.44 -14.01 2.98
N LEU A 137 -1.09 -14.15 1.69
CA LEU A 137 0.11 -14.83 1.23
C LEU A 137 0.88 -13.93 0.28
N ASP A 138 2.19 -14.11 0.28
CA ASP A 138 3.09 -13.57 -0.72
C ASP A 138 3.19 -14.57 -1.87
N TYR A 139 3.07 -14.09 -3.10
CA TYR A 139 3.30 -14.93 -4.26
C TYR A 139 4.81 -15.12 -4.42
N ALA A 140 5.31 -16.18 -3.83
CA ALA A 140 6.72 -16.56 -3.92
C ALA A 140 6.95 -17.65 -4.99
N GLY A 141 6.23 -17.59 -6.11
CA GLY A 141 6.50 -18.48 -7.26
C GLY A 141 6.34 -19.97 -7.00
N ARG A 142 5.65 -20.39 -5.94
CA ARG A 142 5.47 -21.81 -5.59
C ARG A 142 4.00 -22.10 -5.27
N LEU A 143 3.20 -22.19 -6.32
CA LEU A 143 2.15 -23.18 -6.35
C LEU A 143 2.82 -24.46 -6.91
N GLN A 144 3.49 -25.19 -6.08
CA GLN A 144 3.78 -26.60 -6.31
C GLN A 144 2.62 -27.44 -5.85
#